data_6c160f92b56e41303261f44bb5e94bae
#
_entry.id   6c160f92b56e41303261f44bb5e94bae
#
_cell.length_a   1.000
_cell.length_b   1.000
_cell.length_c   1.000
_cell.angle_alpha   90.00
_cell.angle_beta   90.00
_cell.angle_gamma   90.00
#
_symmetry.space_group_name_H-M   'P 1'
#
loop_
_entity.id
_entity.type
_entity.pdbx_description
1 polymer ?
#
loop_
_entity_poly.entity_id
_entity_poly.type
_entity_poly.pdbx_seq_one_letter_code
_entity_poly.pdbx_strand_id
1 'polypeptide(L)'
;MKSTIKELANETTTSSSGVSTVQGKKWLQAILETAKKKMFFEQFAYVATVPKGNKDLAVPIATTNVSFTTTTTESTARTLTEISNLNTVNFTPATSKLGAAVSKDVIQTSQVDVVKFAREQMAYDAALKIDTAIATALDAVSAPAAALFGGDATTTGTLESGDVITTDLVAKGQRYLKANGWVSEKDKPFVLFVPAVCEEAFLKDSQFVNAAEYGSNDVVANGEIGRYLGVRVVVSEQCPSSAAWGGGSLAGHTCFLVKAKVSYGIAYREKPSLDFEYKKDEATYYVYLDMAYHADTLQEGAIVTIKVSDA
;
A
#
# COMPACT_ATOMS: atom_id res chain seq x y z
N MET A 1 -14.60 -16.97 -38.16
CA MET A 1 -15.08 -15.96 -37.21
C MET A 1 -15.01 -14.55 -37.81
N LYS A 2 -15.66 -14.28 -38.95
CA LYS A 2 -15.67 -12.98 -39.62
C LYS A 2 -17.05 -12.55 -40.12
N SER A 3 -18.13 -13.19 -39.64
CA SER A 3 -19.49 -12.91 -40.17
C SER A 3 -20.41 -12.15 -39.21
N THR A 4 -20.00 -11.86 -37.98
CA THR A 4 -20.89 -11.32 -36.93
C THR A 4 -20.87 -9.79 -36.83
N ILE A 5 -19.99 -9.11 -37.54
CA ILE A 5 -19.87 -7.64 -37.45
C ILE A 5 -20.71 -6.92 -38.52
N LYS A 6 -21.17 -7.61 -39.58
CA LYS A 6 -21.93 -6.98 -40.64
C LYS A 6 -23.45 -6.83 -40.40
N GLU A 7 -24.00 -7.50 -39.39
CA GLU A 7 -25.43 -7.39 -39.07
C GLU A 7 -25.82 -6.21 -38.18
N LEU A 8 -24.83 -5.48 -37.63
CA LEU A 8 -25.07 -4.37 -36.71
C LEU A 8 -25.21 -2.99 -37.38
N ALA A 9 -25.12 -2.93 -38.71
CA ALA A 9 -25.07 -1.64 -39.42
C ALA A 9 -26.41 -1.21 -40.04
N ASN A 10 -27.51 -1.91 -39.80
CA ASN A 10 -28.78 -1.62 -40.47
C ASN A 10 -29.97 -1.43 -39.52
N GLU A 11 -29.79 -0.62 -38.48
CA GLU A 11 -30.94 -0.09 -37.74
C GLU A 11 -31.14 1.38 -38.07
N THR A 12 -32.03 1.62 -38.98
CA THR A 12 -32.58 2.93 -39.33
C THR A 12 -33.19 3.57 -38.10
N THR A 13 -32.63 4.71 -37.71
CA THR A 13 -33.21 5.61 -36.71
C THR A 13 -34.47 6.24 -37.29
N THR A 14 -35.62 5.68 -37.04
CA THR A 14 -36.90 6.37 -37.24
C THR A 14 -37.32 7.01 -35.92
N SER A 15 -37.14 8.32 -35.85
CA SER A 15 -37.70 9.16 -34.80
C SER A 15 -39.21 9.30 -35.02
N SER A 16 -40.00 8.38 -34.48
CA SER A 16 -41.43 8.60 -34.26
C SER A 16 -41.75 8.22 -32.82
N SER A 17 -42.32 9.16 -32.13
CA SER A 17 -42.65 9.15 -30.72
C SER A 17 -43.69 8.07 -30.37
N GLY A 18 -43.28 6.83 -30.26
CA GLY A 18 -44.15 5.71 -29.88
C GLY A 18 -43.47 4.35 -29.93
N VAL A 19 -42.38 4.21 -30.66
CA VAL A 19 -41.68 2.91 -30.85
C VAL A 19 -40.37 2.82 -30.10
N SER A 20 -39.87 3.92 -29.53
CA SER A 20 -38.59 3.97 -28.81
C SER A 20 -38.59 3.18 -27.49
N THR A 21 -39.78 2.80 -26.99
CA THR A 21 -39.93 2.00 -25.75
C THR A 21 -39.81 0.49 -25.96
N VAL A 22 -39.83 0.03 -27.23
CA VAL A 22 -39.83 -1.42 -27.55
C VAL A 22 -38.48 -1.90 -28.08
N GLN A 23 -37.53 -0.98 -28.35
CA GLN A 23 -36.19 -1.37 -28.79
C GLN A 23 -35.37 -1.90 -27.60
N GLY A 24 -35.23 -3.21 -27.52
CA GLY A 24 -34.32 -3.86 -26.58
C GLY A 24 -32.88 -3.44 -26.87
N LYS A 25 -32.30 -2.70 -25.96
CA LYS A 25 -30.86 -2.38 -26.01
C LYS A 25 -30.06 -3.67 -25.88
N LYS A 26 -29.30 -4.05 -26.89
CA LYS A 26 -28.31 -5.11 -26.77
C LYS A 26 -27.13 -4.57 -25.95
N TRP A 27 -26.95 -5.12 -24.77
CA TRP A 27 -25.80 -4.82 -23.95
C TRP A 27 -24.63 -5.76 -24.33
N LEU A 28 -23.42 -5.24 -24.31
CA LEU A 28 -22.22 -6.08 -24.39
C LEU A 28 -22.19 -7.05 -23.20
N GLN A 29 -21.96 -8.33 -23.47
CA GLN A 29 -21.89 -9.37 -22.43
C GLN A 29 -20.63 -9.30 -21.58
N ALA A 30 -19.74 -8.37 -21.87
CA ALA A 30 -18.48 -8.19 -21.14
C ALA A 30 -18.44 -6.79 -20.50
N ILE A 31 -18.12 -6.75 -19.23
CA ILE A 31 -17.76 -5.51 -18.54
C ILE A 31 -16.30 -5.22 -18.89
N LEU A 32 -16.04 -4.03 -19.43
CA LEU A 32 -14.68 -3.59 -19.69
C LEU A 32 -13.93 -3.46 -18.36
N GLU A 33 -12.72 -3.96 -18.30
CA GLU A 33 -11.88 -3.81 -17.12
C GLU A 33 -11.57 -2.34 -16.87
N THR A 34 -11.75 -1.92 -15.63
CA THR A 34 -11.27 -0.63 -15.15
C THR A 34 -9.85 -0.79 -14.63
N ALA A 35 -9.02 0.22 -14.84
CA ALA A 35 -7.68 0.25 -14.26
C ALA A 35 -7.76 0.15 -12.73
N LYS A 36 -7.07 -0.83 -12.17
CA LYS A 36 -7.02 -1.07 -10.72
C LYS A 36 -5.60 -0.85 -10.22
N LYS A 37 -5.47 -0.12 -9.14
CA LYS A 37 -4.18 0.07 -8.46
C LYS A 37 -3.74 -1.26 -7.84
N LYS A 38 -2.46 -1.60 -7.97
CA LYS A 38 -1.88 -2.76 -7.30
C LYS A 38 -1.54 -2.40 -5.86
N MET A 39 -1.77 -3.31 -4.93
CA MET A 39 -1.47 -3.17 -3.50
C MET A 39 -0.23 -3.97 -3.16
N PHE A 40 0.71 -3.32 -2.46
CA PHE A 40 2.00 -3.91 -2.15
C PHE A 40 2.41 -3.79 -0.69
N PHE A 41 1.87 -2.84 0.07
CA PHE A 41 2.31 -2.59 1.43
C PHE A 41 2.07 -3.79 2.35
N GLU A 42 0.94 -4.50 2.21
CA GLU A 42 0.62 -5.65 3.03
C GLU A 42 1.64 -6.80 2.88
N GLN A 43 2.21 -6.99 1.67
CA GLN A 43 3.19 -8.07 1.42
C GLN A 43 4.45 -7.95 2.27
N PHE A 44 4.84 -6.74 2.62
CA PHE A 44 6.04 -6.44 3.39
C PHE A 44 5.74 -6.09 4.85
N ALA A 45 4.47 -6.11 5.25
CA ALA A 45 4.03 -5.86 6.61
C ALA A 45 4.29 -7.07 7.53
N TYR A 46 4.41 -6.81 8.82
CA TYR A 46 4.24 -7.83 9.85
C TYR A 46 2.74 -8.09 10.05
N VAL A 47 2.28 -9.29 9.70
CA VAL A 47 0.86 -9.64 9.80
C VAL A 47 0.62 -10.42 11.09
N ALA A 48 -0.27 -9.93 11.93
CA ALA A 48 -0.69 -10.56 13.17
C ALA A 48 -2.20 -10.82 13.20
N THR A 49 -2.65 -11.73 14.04
CA THR A 49 -4.07 -12.00 14.26
C THR A 49 -4.39 -11.86 15.74
N VAL A 50 -5.43 -11.10 16.07
CA VAL A 50 -5.90 -10.93 17.45
C VAL A 50 -6.53 -12.25 17.90
N PRO A 51 -6.10 -12.83 19.05
CA PRO A 51 -6.71 -14.05 19.59
C PRO A 51 -8.19 -13.86 19.90
N LYS A 52 -8.99 -14.92 19.73
CA LYS A 52 -10.42 -14.89 20.08
C LYS A 52 -10.59 -14.52 21.55
N GLY A 53 -11.53 -13.62 21.80
CA GLY A 53 -11.83 -13.11 23.14
C GLY A 53 -11.09 -11.84 23.53
N ASN A 54 -10.07 -11.43 22.76
CA ASN A 54 -9.36 -10.18 22.99
C ASN A 54 -9.85 -9.09 22.05
N LYS A 55 -9.89 -7.85 22.56
CA LYS A 55 -10.23 -6.68 21.76
C LYS A 55 -9.00 -6.14 21.02
N ASP A 56 -7.87 -6.15 21.69
CA ASP A 56 -6.62 -5.54 21.28
C ASP A 56 -5.48 -6.56 21.26
N LEU A 57 -4.43 -6.27 20.52
CA LEU A 57 -3.20 -7.04 20.47
C LEU A 57 -2.02 -6.13 20.82
N ALA A 58 -1.32 -6.45 21.89
CA ALA A 58 -0.07 -5.78 22.26
C ALA A 58 1.12 -6.56 21.71
N VAL A 59 1.92 -5.93 20.85
CA VAL A 59 3.15 -6.50 20.31
C VAL A 59 4.33 -5.90 21.04
N PRO A 60 5.09 -6.68 21.81
CA PRO A 60 6.29 -6.18 22.49
C PRO A 60 7.40 -5.95 21.48
N ILE A 61 8.04 -4.80 21.57
CA ILE A 61 9.18 -4.41 20.76
C ILE A 61 10.36 -4.02 21.65
N ALA A 62 11.58 -4.42 21.27
CA ALA A 62 12.78 -3.96 21.94
C ALA A 62 13.20 -2.61 21.35
N THR A 63 13.34 -1.60 22.20
CA THR A 63 13.73 -0.25 21.77
C THR A 63 15.24 -0.03 21.78
N THR A 64 15.96 -0.68 22.68
CA THR A 64 17.41 -0.58 22.78
C THR A 64 18.03 -1.92 23.20
N ASN A 65 19.32 -2.09 22.91
CA ASN A 65 20.06 -3.27 23.34
C ASN A 65 20.57 -3.10 24.76
N VAL A 66 20.61 -4.20 25.53
CA VAL A 66 21.27 -4.23 26.85
C VAL A 66 22.77 -4.19 26.63
N SER A 67 23.44 -3.22 27.22
CA SER A 67 24.90 -3.10 27.16
C SER A 67 25.58 -3.81 28.34
N PHE A 68 26.72 -4.45 28.05
CA PHE A 68 27.55 -5.01 29.09
C PHE A 68 28.41 -3.92 29.73
N THR A 69 28.46 -3.91 31.06
CA THR A 69 29.41 -3.08 31.81
C THR A 69 30.65 -3.92 32.14
N THR A 70 31.81 -3.49 31.68
CA THR A 70 33.07 -4.16 31.97
C THR A 70 33.57 -3.68 33.34
N THR A 71 33.69 -4.59 34.31
CA THR A 71 34.33 -4.33 35.58
C THR A 71 35.77 -4.86 35.53
N THR A 72 36.72 -3.99 35.83
CA THR A 72 38.15 -4.32 35.81
C THR A 72 38.69 -4.82 37.15
N THR A 73 37.85 -4.85 38.19
CA THR A 73 38.27 -5.21 39.57
C THR A 73 37.57 -6.51 40.01
N GLU A 74 38.32 -7.52 40.41
CA GLU A 74 37.79 -8.86 40.74
C GLU A 74 36.79 -8.88 41.92
N SER A 75 36.82 -7.89 42.82
CA SER A 75 35.93 -7.83 43.99
C SER A 75 34.70 -6.94 43.81
N THR A 76 34.47 -6.41 42.63
CA THR A 76 33.31 -5.52 42.38
C THR A 76 32.07 -6.33 42.08
N ALA A 77 31.00 -6.13 42.85
CA ALA A 77 29.71 -6.74 42.61
C ALA A 77 29.17 -6.36 41.21
N ARG A 78 28.55 -7.31 40.52
CA ARG A 78 27.91 -7.05 39.21
C ARG A 78 26.78 -6.04 39.39
N THR A 79 26.81 -4.98 38.60
CA THR A 79 25.67 -4.08 38.50
C THR A 79 24.57 -4.78 37.70
N LEU A 80 23.46 -5.07 38.35
CA LEU A 80 22.25 -5.61 37.66
C LEU A 80 21.50 -4.44 37.03
N THR A 81 21.35 -4.48 35.74
CA THR A 81 20.51 -3.53 35.00
C THR A 81 19.16 -4.17 34.72
N GLU A 82 18.08 -3.53 35.14
CA GLU A 82 16.74 -3.97 34.77
C GLU A 82 16.53 -3.87 33.26
N ILE A 83 15.86 -4.87 32.68
CA ILE A 83 15.47 -4.85 31.25
C ILE A 83 14.25 -3.95 31.16
N SER A 84 14.44 -2.64 31.06
CA SER A 84 13.39 -1.64 30.85
C SER A 84 13.18 -1.26 29.37
N ASN A 85 13.89 -1.96 28.47
CA ASN A 85 13.96 -1.60 27.04
C ASN A 85 12.87 -2.26 26.20
N LEU A 86 11.79 -2.74 26.82
CA LEU A 86 10.64 -3.29 26.15
C LEU A 86 9.53 -2.23 26.09
N ASN A 87 9.13 -1.87 24.90
CA ASN A 87 7.93 -1.08 24.64
C ASN A 87 6.86 -1.97 24.00
N THR A 88 5.62 -1.54 23.99
CA THR A 88 4.52 -2.26 23.36
C THR A 88 3.81 -1.37 22.35
N VAL A 89 3.60 -1.90 21.15
CA VAL A 89 2.70 -1.31 20.17
C VAL A 89 1.34 -2.00 20.29
N ASN A 90 0.30 -1.22 20.50
CA ASN A 90 -1.06 -1.72 20.70
C ASN A 90 -1.87 -1.59 19.42
N PHE A 91 -2.25 -2.72 18.86
CA PHE A 91 -3.18 -2.77 17.74
C PHE A 91 -4.61 -2.90 18.26
N THR A 92 -5.47 -1.94 17.91
CA THR A 92 -6.90 -1.91 18.27
C THR A 92 -7.75 -2.02 17.00
N PRO A 93 -8.03 -3.25 16.49
CA PRO A 93 -8.75 -3.43 15.25
C PRO A 93 -10.16 -2.85 15.28
N ALA A 94 -10.44 -1.95 14.34
CA ALA A 94 -11.77 -1.38 14.11
C ALA A 94 -12.50 -2.16 13.01
N THR A 95 -13.80 -2.38 13.20
CA THR A 95 -14.63 -3.06 12.20
C THR A 95 -14.98 -2.10 11.07
N SER A 96 -14.73 -2.54 9.85
CA SER A 96 -15.14 -1.87 8.60
C SER A 96 -16.13 -2.75 7.87
N LYS A 97 -17.22 -2.16 7.42
CA LYS A 97 -18.34 -2.85 6.76
C LYS A 97 -18.61 -2.19 5.41
N LEU A 98 -18.84 -3.00 4.40
CA LEU A 98 -19.27 -2.57 3.08
C LEU A 98 -20.43 -3.43 2.64
N GLY A 99 -21.48 -2.85 2.05
CA GLY A 99 -22.64 -3.57 1.56
C GLY A 99 -23.01 -3.10 0.15
N ALA A 100 -23.37 -4.05 -0.71
CA ALA A 100 -23.95 -3.79 -2.01
C ALA A 100 -25.27 -4.52 -2.14
N ALA A 101 -26.28 -3.83 -2.70
CA ALA A 101 -27.60 -4.39 -2.95
C ALA A 101 -27.82 -4.54 -4.47
N VAL A 102 -28.23 -5.72 -4.91
CA VAL A 102 -28.52 -6.03 -6.31
C VAL A 102 -29.95 -6.58 -6.40
N SER A 103 -30.83 -5.87 -7.07
CA SER A 103 -32.23 -6.31 -7.21
C SER A 103 -32.33 -7.56 -8.09
N LYS A 104 -33.31 -8.41 -7.82
CA LYS A 104 -33.59 -9.62 -8.58
C LYS A 104 -33.86 -9.31 -10.05
N ASP A 105 -34.53 -8.22 -10.33
CA ASP A 105 -34.83 -7.81 -11.71
C ASP A 105 -33.55 -7.50 -12.51
N VAL A 106 -32.59 -6.83 -11.88
CA VAL A 106 -31.28 -6.55 -12.52
C VAL A 106 -30.55 -7.86 -12.83
N ILE A 107 -30.58 -8.84 -11.93
CA ILE A 107 -29.92 -10.14 -12.16
C ILE A 107 -30.61 -10.89 -13.29
N GLN A 108 -31.95 -10.85 -13.39
CA GLN A 108 -32.71 -11.56 -14.42
C GLN A 108 -32.64 -10.88 -15.80
N THR A 109 -32.52 -9.55 -15.84
CA THR A 109 -32.51 -8.78 -17.10
C THR A 109 -31.09 -8.48 -17.58
N SER A 110 -30.09 -8.59 -16.72
CA SER A 110 -28.68 -8.37 -17.07
C SER A 110 -28.10 -9.59 -17.81
N GLN A 111 -27.40 -9.33 -18.89
CA GLN A 111 -26.60 -10.35 -19.60
C GLN A 111 -25.25 -10.61 -18.92
N VAL A 112 -24.91 -9.85 -17.90
CA VAL A 112 -23.65 -9.92 -17.15
C VAL A 112 -23.94 -10.36 -15.72
N ASP A 113 -23.06 -11.17 -15.14
CA ASP A 113 -23.14 -11.54 -13.73
C ASP A 113 -22.77 -10.34 -12.83
N VAL A 114 -23.80 -9.53 -12.51
CA VAL A 114 -23.66 -8.32 -11.69
C VAL A 114 -23.22 -8.66 -10.27
N VAL A 115 -23.62 -9.82 -9.75
CA VAL A 115 -23.24 -10.26 -8.39
C VAL A 115 -21.74 -10.56 -8.34
N LYS A 116 -21.22 -11.27 -9.35
CA LYS A 116 -19.79 -11.53 -9.45
C LYS A 116 -18.99 -10.24 -9.56
N PHE A 117 -19.45 -9.31 -10.41
CA PHE A 117 -18.81 -7.99 -10.55
C PHE A 117 -18.80 -7.22 -9.23
N ALA A 118 -19.93 -7.15 -8.50
CA ALA A 118 -20.00 -6.50 -7.20
C ALA A 118 -19.01 -7.10 -6.21
N ARG A 119 -18.89 -8.43 -6.17
CA ARG A 119 -17.93 -9.14 -5.30
C ARG A 119 -16.47 -8.76 -5.61
N GLU A 120 -16.10 -8.73 -6.90
CA GLU A 120 -14.75 -8.37 -7.32
C GLU A 120 -14.42 -6.92 -6.98
N GLN A 121 -15.37 -6.00 -7.13
CA GLN A 121 -15.18 -4.61 -6.74
C GLN A 121 -15.04 -4.46 -5.22
N MET A 122 -15.87 -5.13 -4.43
CA MET A 122 -15.80 -5.08 -2.96
C MET A 122 -14.48 -5.67 -2.45
N ALA A 123 -14.01 -6.78 -3.03
CA ALA A 123 -12.72 -7.36 -2.67
C ALA A 123 -11.55 -6.41 -3.00
N TYR A 124 -11.62 -5.73 -4.14
CA TYR A 124 -10.64 -4.72 -4.50
C TYR A 124 -10.65 -3.53 -3.52
N ASP A 125 -11.83 -3.01 -3.19
CA ASP A 125 -11.97 -1.87 -2.27
C ASP A 125 -11.48 -2.23 -0.86
N ALA A 126 -11.71 -3.47 -0.40
CA ALA A 126 -11.19 -3.95 0.89
C ALA A 126 -9.67 -3.96 0.91
N ALA A 127 -9.03 -4.50 -0.14
CA ALA A 127 -7.58 -4.54 -0.24
C ALA A 127 -6.98 -3.13 -0.37
N LEU A 128 -7.62 -2.25 -1.16
CA LEU A 128 -7.21 -0.84 -1.29
C LEU A 128 -7.27 -0.11 0.06
N LYS A 129 -8.33 -0.33 0.84
CA LYS A 129 -8.50 0.29 2.15
C LYS A 129 -7.44 -0.16 3.15
N ILE A 130 -7.05 -1.44 3.13
CA ILE A 130 -5.98 -1.99 3.95
C ILE A 130 -4.64 -1.33 3.58
N ASP A 131 -4.31 -1.30 2.29
CA ASP A 131 -3.04 -0.75 1.79
C ASP A 131 -2.93 0.76 2.10
N THR A 132 -4.02 1.50 1.92
CA THR A 132 -4.11 2.93 2.28
C THR A 132 -3.93 3.16 3.78
N ALA A 133 -4.49 2.29 4.64
CA ALA A 133 -4.32 2.40 6.08
C ALA A 133 -2.85 2.21 6.50
N ILE A 134 -2.15 1.27 5.86
CA ILE A 134 -0.71 1.07 6.10
C ILE A 134 0.08 2.29 5.65
N ALA A 135 -0.20 2.83 4.45
CA ALA A 135 0.46 4.02 3.94
C ALA A 135 0.25 5.24 4.85
N THR A 136 -0.96 5.40 5.39
CA THR A 136 -1.29 6.46 6.35
C THR A 136 -0.52 6.28 7.66
N ALA A 137 -0.41 5.05 8.17
CA ALA A 137 0.38 4.77 9.38
C ALA A 137 1.88 5.08 9.16
N LEU A 138 2.42 4.78 7.99
CA LEU A 138 3.80 5.12 7.62
C LEU A 138 4.02 6.64 7.49
N ASP A 139 3.05 7.39 7.00
CA ASP A 139 3.16 8.85 6.88
C ASP A 139 3.05 9.56 8.24
N ALA A 140 2.35 8.94 9.19
CA ALA A 140 2.17 9.46 10.55
C ALA A 140 3.38 9.24 11.48
N VAL A 141 4.47 8.62 10.99
CA VAL A 141 5.69 8.36 11.79
C VAL A 141 6.28 9.66 12.31
N SER A 142 6.43 9.75 13.64
CA SER A 142 6.92 10.93 14.32
C SER A 142 8.45 11.02 14.41
N ALA A 143 9.11 9.86 14.55
CA ALA A 143 10.56 9.75 14.73
C ALA A 143 11.19 8.73 13.77
N PRO A 144 11.11 8.93 12.44
CA PRO A 144 11.75 8.03 11.49
C PRO A 144 13.28 8.04 11.68
N ALA A 145 13.96 7.02 11.16
CA ALA A 145 15.43 6.95 11.15
C ALA A 145 16.06 8.19 10.50
N ALA A 146 15.41 8.70 9.46
CA ALA A 146 15.70 9.99 8.84
C ALA A 146 14.47 10.46 8.05
N ALA A 147 14.28 11.77 8.00
CA ALA A 147 13.42 12.43 7.02
C ALA A 147 14.35 13.08 5.97
N LEU A 148 14.28 12.60 4.75
CA LEU A 148 15.08 13.09 3.63
C LEU A 148 14.18 13.87 2.68
N PHE A 149 14.77 14.84 2.00
CA PHE A 149 14.08 15.69 1.03
C PHE A 149 14.84 15.65 -0.30
N GLY A 150 14.12 15.89 -1.39
CA GLY A 150 14.71 16.05 -2.71
C GLY A 150 15.63 17.25 -2.80
N GLY A 151 16.56 17.25 -3.74
CA GLY A 151 17.47 18.36 -4.01
C GLY A 151 18.28 18.81 -2.81
N ASP A 152 18.26 20.12 -2.54
CA ASP A 152 18.88 20.78 -1.40
C ASP A 152 17.86 21.14 -0.29
N ALA A 153 16.59 20.75 -0.46
CA ALA A 153 15.54 21.01 0.51
C ALA A 153 15.81 20.37 1.88
N THR A 154 15.41 21.04 2.93
CA THR A 154 15.52 20.58 4.33
C THR A 154 14.17 20.38 5.00
N THR A 155 13.11 20.90 4.41
CA THR A 155 11.73 20.81 4.86
C THR A 155 10.78 20.70 3.68
N THR A 156 9.53 20.31 3.91
CA THR A 156 8.51 20.33 2.85
C THR A 156 8.21 21.71 2.30
N GLY A 157 8.44 22.75 3.10
CA GLY A 157 8.24 24.16 2.68
C GLY A 157 9.35 24.72 1.78
N THR A 158 10.52 24.09 1.77
CA THR A 158 11.68 24.48 0.93
C THR A 158 11.84 23.63 -0.31
N LEU A 159 10.95 22.66 -0.56
CA LEU A 159 10.95 21.86 -1.78
C LEU A 159 10.63 22.75 -3.00
N GLU A 160 11.38 22.54 -4.06
CA GLU A 160 11.22 23.23 -5.35
C GLU A 160 10.86 22.25 -6.46
N SER A 161 10.41 22.77 -7.59
CA SER A 161 10.21 21.96 -8.79
C SER A 161 11.56 21.43 -9.26
N GLY A 162 11.62 20.10 -9.46
CA GLY A 162 12.88 19.41 -9.82
C GLY A 162 13.58 18.73 -8.65
N ASP A 163 13.10 18.88 -7.41
CA ASP A 163 13.58 18.14 -6.23
C ASP A 163 13.06 16.71 -6.24
N VAL A 164 13.36 16.01 -7.32
CA VAL A 164 12.93 14.62 -7.56
C VAL A 164 13.76 13.61 -6.76
N ILE A 165 13.25 12.39 -6.70
CA ILE A 165 13.98 11.29 -6.08
C ILE A 165 15.23 10.94 -6.89
N THR A 166 16.35 10.70 -6.18
CA THR A 166 17.62 10.33 -6.79
C THR A 166 18.19 9.06 -6.14
N THR A 167 19.05 8.37 -6.84
CA THR A 167 19.78 7.19 -6.32
C THR A 167 20.63 7.54 -5.10
N ASP A 168 21.16 8.75 -5.04
CA ASP A 168 21.91 9.25 -3.88
C ASP A 168 21.03 9.36 -2.62
N LEU A 169 19.76 9.79 -2.75
CA LEU A 169 18.82 9.82 -1.62
C LEU A 169 18.54 8.42 -1.08
N VAL A 170 18.40 7.43 -1.98
CA VAL A 170 18.21 6.03 -1.58
C VAL A 170 19.45 5.52 -0.84
N ALA A 171 20.65 5.81 -1.35
CA ALA A 171 21.91 5.44 -0.70
C ALA A 171 22.06 6.10 0.68
N LYS A 172 21.72 7.39 0.82
CA LYS A 172 21.68 8.10 2.11
C LYS A 172 20.68 7.44 3.06
N GLY A 173 19.46 7.14 2.61
CA GLY A 173 18.43 6.45 3.40
C GLY A 173 18.91 5.09 3.90
N GLN A 174 19.51 4.28 3.04
CA GLN A 174 20.08 3.00 3.41
C GLN A 174 21.19 3.15 4.47
N ARG A 175 22.03 4.19 4.35
CA ARG A 175 23.07 4.49 5.34
C ARG A 175 22.45 4.76 6.71
N TYR A 176 21.36 5.53 6.80
CA TYR A 176 20.68 5.81 8.07
C TYR A 176 20.11 4.54 8.69
N LEU A 177 19.46 3.67 7.90
CA LEU A 177 18.98 2.38 8.41
C LEU A 177 20.12 1.53 8.94
N LYS A 178 21.25 1.44 8.24
CA LYS A 178 22.43 0.70 8.67
C LYS A 178 23.09 1.31 9.92
N ALA A 179 23.10 2.65 10.02
CA ALA A 179 23.63 3.35 11.21
C ALA A 179 22.78 3.04 12.46
N ASN A 180 21.47 2.82 12.30
CA ASN A 180 20.59 2.36 13.37
C ASN A 180 20.68 0.84 13.65
N GLY A 181 21.65 0.15 13.03
CA GLY A 181 21.87 -1.28 13.24
C GLY A 181 20.99 -2.20 12.39
N TRP A 182 20.19 -1.67 11.47
CA TRP A 182 19.38 -2.50 10.60
C TRP A 182 20.19 -3.04 9.43
N VAL A 183 20.07 -4.35 9.17
CA VAL A 183 20.73 -5.04 8.05
C VAL A 183 19.66 -5.63 7.14
N SER A 184 19.87 -5.53 5.83
CA SER A 184 18.99 -6.19 4.85
C SER A 184 19.25 -7.70 4.88
N GLU A 185 18.21 -8.48 5.09
CA GLU A 185 18.19 -9.92 5.11
C GLU A 185 17.33 -10.46 3.96
N LYS A 186 17.54 -11.72 3.56
CA LYS A 186 16.78 -12.34 2.47
C LYS A 186 15.26 -12.31 2.74
N ASP A 187 14.84 -12.59 3.98
CA ASP A 187 13.43 -12.67 4.39
C ASP A 187 12.86 -11.32 4.85
N LYS A 188 13.73 -10.37 5.17
CA LYS A 188 13.41 -9.02 5.63
C LYS A 188 14.27 -7.99 4.89
N PRO A 189 14.08 -7.85 3.56
CA PRO A 189 14.85 -6.92 2.75
C PRO A 189 14.50 -5.47 3.08
N PHE A 190 15.36 -4.55 2.64
CA PHE A 190 14.97 -3.16 2.51
C PHE A 190 14.09 -3.00 1.29
N VAL A 191 12.99 -2.28 1.45
CA VAL A 191 12.01 -2.01 0.40
C VAL A 191 11.79 -0.50 0.31
N LEU A 192 11.85 0.03 -0.89
CA LEU A 192 11.52 1.41 -1.19
C LEU A 192 10.20 1.45 -1.95
N PHE A 193 9.21 2.10 -1.38
CA PHE A 193 7.93 2.38 -2.03
C PHE A 193 7.98 3.75 -2.68
N VAL A 194 7.67 3.81 -3.96
CA VAL A 194 7.64 5.03 -4.76
C VAL A 194 6.36 5.10 -5.58
N PRO A 195 5.78 6.29 -5.82
CA PRO A 195 4.68 6.45 -6.77
C PRO A 195 5.20 6.37 -8.22
N ALA A 196 4.30 6.14 -9.18
CA ALA A 196 4.68 6.05 -10.60
C ALA A 196 5.32 7.33 -11.14
N VAL A 197 4.95 8.49 -10.61
CA VAL A 197 5.59 9.76 -10.97
C VAL A 197 7.10 9.75 -10.68
N CYS A 198 7.50 9.19 -9.53
CA CYS A 198 8.90 9.06 -9.16
C CYS A 198 9.64 7.95 -9.93
N GLU A 199 8.92 6.99 -10.52
CA GLU A 199 9.51 5.94 -11.36
C GLU A 199 10.27 6.53 -12.56
N GLU A 200 9.70 7.55 -13.20
CA GLU A 200 10.33 8.22 -14.34
C GLU A 200 11.71 8.81 -13.98
N ALA A 201 11.83 9.37 -12.78
CA ALA A 201 13.10 9.92 -12.30
C ALA A 201 14.18 8.84 -12.14
N PHE A 202 13.81 7.65 -11.65
CA PHE A 202 14.74 6.52 -11.58
C PHE A 202 15.15 5.99 -12.94
N LEU A 203 14.21 5.88 -13.88
CA LEU A 203 14.49 5.40 -15.24
C LEU A 203 15.39 6.36 -16.05
N LYS A 204 15.40 7.64 -15.69
CA LYS A 204 16.29 8.65 -16.27
C LYS A 204 17.68 8.68 -15.61
N ASP A 205 17.81 8.15 -14.40
CA ASP A 205 19.09 8.14 -13.67
C ASP A 205 20.03 7.07 -14.25
N SER A 206 21.15 7.51 -14.82
CA SER A 206 22.16 6.64 -15.42
C SER A 206 22.76 5.64 -14.43
N GLN A 207 22.84 5.99 -13.15
CA GLN A 207 23.36 5.09 -12.12
C GLN A 207 22.38 3.94 -11.84
N PHE A 208 21.08 4.21 -11.90
CA PHE A 208 20.05 3.18 -11.73
C PHE A 208 20.02 2.23 -12.93
N VAL A 209 20.04 2.76 -14.14
CA VAL A 209 20.04 1.98 -15.39
C VAL A 209 21.26 1.07 -15.47
N ASN A 210 22.46 1.59 -15.19
CA ASN A 210 23.68 0.80 -15.19
C ASN A 210 23.69 -0.28 -14.10
N ALA A 211 23.15 0.00 -12.91
CA ALA A 211 23.03 -0.99 -11.85
C ALA A 211 22.04 -2.12 -12.19
N ALA A 212 20.97 -1.81 -12.91
CA ALA A 212 20.02 -2.80 -13.42
C ALA A 212 20.64 -3.71 -14.49
N GLU A 213 21.58 -3.22 -15.28
CA GLU A 213 22.32 -3.98 -16.28
C GLU A 213 23.26 -5.04 -15.68
N TYR A 214 23.78 -4.81 -14.46
CA TYR A 214 24.60 -5.74 -13.68
C TYR A 214 23.79 -6.66 -12.74
N GLY A 215 22.49 -6.42 -12.57
CA GLY A 215 21.59 -7.22 -11.75
C GLY A 215 20.82 -8.25 -12.59
N SER A 216 20.48 -9.41 -11.99
CA SER A 216 19.80 -10.50 -12.68
C SER A 216 18.46 -10.08 -13.33
N ASN A 217 18.11 -10.77 -14.44
CA ASN A 217 16.93 -10.56 -15.29
C ASN A 217 15.53 -10.66 -14.63
N ASP A 218 15.41 -10.63 -13.31
CA ASP A 218 14.13 -10.77 -12.60
C ASP A 218 13.35 -9.45 -12.40
N VAL A 219 13.66 -8.44 -13.18
CA VAL A 219 13.34 -7.03 -12.92
C VAL A 219 11.88 -6.62 -13.16
N VAL A 220 11.01 -7.40 -13.80
CA VAL A 220 9.71 -6.85 -14.27
C VAL A 220 8.47 -7.67 -13.88
N ALA A 221 8.57 -8.76 -13.16
CA ALA A 221 7.43 -9.69 -13.02
C ALA A 221 6.33 -9.20 -12.04
N ASN A 222 6.61 -8.36 -11.05
CA ASN A 222 5.67 -8.07 -9.96
C ASN A 222 5.51 -6.58 -9.59
N GLY A 223 5.80 -5.65 -10.49
CA GLY A 223 5.76 -4.21 -10.18
C GLY A 223 6.99 -3.72 -9.41
N GLU A 224 8.02 -4.55 -9.27
CA GLU A 224 9.36 -4.13 -8.86
C GLU A 224 10.07 -3.54 -10.07
N ILE A 225 10.55 -2.30 -10.00
CA ILE A 225 11.39 -1.71 -11.06
C ILE A 225 12.78 -2.38 -11.05
N GLY A 226 13.19 -2.96 -9.93
CA GLY A 226 14.48 -3.62 -9.79
C GLY A 226 15.04 -3.54 -8.36
N ARG A 227 16.32 -3.86 -8.24
CA ARG A 227 17.06 -3.75 -6.99
C ARG A 227 18.22 -2.77 -7.18
N TYR A 228 18.28 -1.77 -6.31
CA TYR A 228 19.37 -0.84 -6.25
C TYR A 228 20.07 -0.94 -4.89
N LEU A 229 21.38 -1.19 -4.88
CA LEU A 229 22.18 -1.39 -3.67
C LEU A 229 21.58 -2.40 -2.66
N GLY A 230 20.85 -3.41 -3.15
CA GLY A 230 20.19 -4.40 -2.30
C GLY A 230 18.85 -3.96 -1.74
N VAL A 231 18.34 -2.78 -2.12
CA VAL A 231 17.00 -2.28 -1.84
C VAL A 231 16.06 -2.70 -2.97
N ARG A 232 14.91 -3.26 -2.63
CA ARG A 232 13.85 -3.52 -3.61
C ARG A 232 13.05 -2.25 -3.85
N VAL A 233 12.89 -1.84 -5.10
CA VAL A 233 12.08 -0.68 -5.46
C VAL A 233 10.72 -1.17 -5.97
N VAL A 234 9.66 -0.76 -5.28
CA VAL A 234 8.28 -1.16 -5.56
C VAL A 234 7.46 0.07 -5.87
N VAL A 235 6.80 0.07 -7.03
CA VAL A 235 5.90 1.17 -7.43
C VAL A 235 4.54 0.97 -6.79
N SER A 236 4.10 1.94 -5.99
CA SER A 236 2.78 1.94 -5.36
C SER A 236 2.13 3.31 -5.41
N GLU A 237 0.96 3.38 -6.01
CA GLU A 237 0.12 4.58 -6.08
C GLU A 237 -0.57 4.94 -4.75
N GLN A 238 -0.31 4.18 -3.67
CA GLN A 238 -0.81 4.46 -2.33
C GLN A 238 0.17 5.32 -1.50
N CYS A 239 1.32 5.70 -2.08
CA CYS A 239 2.22 6.65 -1.45
C CYS A 239 1.49 7.98 -1.23
N PRO A 240 1.49 8.55 0.00
CA PRO A 240 0.80 9.79 0.29
C PRO A 240 1.30 10.94 -0.57
N SER A 241 0.36 11.74 -1.06
CA SER A 241 0.63 12.92 -1.87
C SER A 241 0.13 14.19 -1.19
N SER A 242 0.75 15.30 -1.48
CA SER A 242 0.29 16.63 -1.07
C SER A 242 0.43 17.60 -2.24
N ALA A 243 -0.54 18.48 -2.38
CA ALA A 243 -0.51 19.54 -3.38
C ALA A 243 -0.04 20.89 -2.79
N ALA A 244 0.44 20.90 -1.55
CA ALA A 244 0.68 22.11 -0.77
C ALA A 244 2.11 22.22 -0.21
N TRP A 245 3.09 21.57 -0.83
CA TRP A 245 4.51 21.74 -0.49
C TRP A 245 5.12 22.96 -1.19
N GLY A 246 6.37 23.25 -0.94
CA GLY A 246 7.06 24.38 -1.57
C GLY A 246 6.41 25.75 -1.30
N GLY A 247 5.90 25.96 -0.07
CA GLY A 247 5.20 27.21 0.28
C GLY A 247 3.73 27.26 -0.15
N GLY A 248 3.12 26.11 -0.54
CA GLY A 248 1.67 25.97 -0.74
C GLY A 248 1.21 25.73 -2.18
N SER A 249 2.10 25.50 -3.13
CA SER A 249 1.73 25.31 -4.55
C SER A 249 2.44 24.17 -5.28
N LEU A 250 3.25 23.38 -4.59
CA LEU A 250 4.01 22.28 -5.19
C LEU A 250 3.37 20.94 -4.87
N ALA A 251 3.06 20.18 -5.92
CA ALA A 251 2.67 18.76 -5.77
C ALA A 251 3.90 17.90 -5.46
N GLY A 252 3.74 16.95 -4.56
CA GLY A 252 4.81 16.04 -4.21
C GLY A 252 4.30 14.81 -3.46
N HIS A 253 5.19 13.83 -3.33
CA HIS A 253 4.90 12.54 -2.71
C HIS A 253 5.88 12.20 -1.59
N THR A 254 5.38 11.43 -0.61
CA THR A 254 6.21 10.80 0.39
C THR A 254 6.53 9.37 -0.05
N CYS A 255 7.81 9.09 -0.30
CA CYS A 255 8.33 7.75 -0.54
C CYS A 255 8.84 7.16 0.77
N PHE A 256 8.72 5.84 0.94
CA PHE A 256 9.09 5.15 2.17
C PHE A 256 10.17 4.11 1.90
N LEU A 257 11.31 4.26 2.57
CA LEU A 257 12.34 3.21 2.63
C LEU A 257 12.24 2.51 3.97
N VAL A 258 11.85 1.25 3.96
CA VAL A 258 11.51 0.47 5.15
C VAL A 258 12.23 -0.87 5.20
N LYS A 259 12.38 -1.44 6.40
CA LYS A 259 12.76 -2.85 6.56
C LYS A 259 11.49 -3.70 6.62
N ALA A 260 11.31 -4.61 5.66
CA ALA A 260 10.14 -5.48 5.58
C ALA A 260 9.92 -6.27 6.87
N LYS A 261 8.65 -6.45 7.27
CA LYS A 261 8.18 -7.22 8.44
C LYS A 261 8.71 -6.74 9.80
N VAL A 262 9.33 -5.56 9.85
CA VAL A 262 9.88 -4.99 11.10
C VAL A 262 9.39 -3.56 11.30
N SER A 263 9.34 -2.78 10.24
CA SER A 263 9.03 -1.34 10.32
C SER A 263 7.58 -1.08 10.71
N TYR A 264 6.66 -1.84 10.14
CA TYR A 264 5.22 -1.67 10.32
C TYR A 264 4.50 -3.00 10.30
N GLY A 265 3.28 -3.01 10.82
CA GLY A 265 2.46 -4.21 10.89
C GLY A 265 0.98 -3.94 10.71
N ILE A 266 0.25 -5.01 10.50
CA ILE A 266 -1.20 -5.03 10.47
C ILE A 266 -1.70 -6.16 11.37
N ALA A 267 -2.68 -5.87 12.20
CA ALA A 267 -3.36 -6.87 13.02
C ALA A 267 -4.80 -7.02 12.58
N TYR A 268 -5.19 -8.27 12.31
CA TYR A 268 -6.56 -8.63 11.97
C TYR A 268 -7.24 -9.25 13.18
N ARG A 269 -8.41 -8.73 13.55
CA ARG A 269 -9.38 -9.45 14.39
C ARG A 269 -10.29 -10.30 13.52
N GLU A 270 -10.66 -9.77 12.34
CA GLU A 270 -11.44 -10.45 11.32
C GLU A 270 -10.87 -10.12 9.94
N LYS A 271 -10.47 -11.16 9.23
CA LYS A 271 -10.01 -11.01 7.84
C LYS A 271 -11.20 -10.69 6.94
N PRO A 272 -10.99 -10.01 5.80
CA PRO A 272 -12.07 -9.73 4.86
C PRO A 272 -12.87 -10.99 4.54
N SER A 273 -14.16 -10.98 4.85
CA SER A 273 -15.12 -12.05 4.58
C SER A 273 -16.31 -11.50 3.81
N LEU A 274 -16.82 -12.30 2.87
CA LEU A 274 -17.97 -11.95 2.04
C LEU A 274 -19.14 -12.85 2.41
N ASP A 275 -20.26 -12.23 2.81
CA ASP A 275 -21.52 -12.90 3.11
C ASP A 275 -22.61 -12.50 2.11
N PHE A 276 -23.54 -13.41 1.88
CA PHE A 276 -24.66 -13.22 0.95
C PHE A 276 -25.97 -13.45 1.65
N GLU A 277 -26.91 -12.53 1.45
CA GLU A 277 -28.27 -12.65 1.93
C GLU A 277 -29.26 -12.31 0.81
N TYR A 278 -30.28 -13.14 0.64
CA TYR A 278 -31.44 -12.81 -0.21
C TYR A 278 -32.63 -12.43 0.67
N LYS A 279 -33.05 -11.18 0.60
CA LYS A 279 -34.27 -10.71 1.28
C LYS A 279 -35.47 -10.84 0.35
N LYS A 280 -36.37 -11.73 0.72
CA LYS A 280 -37.58 -12.03 -0.08
C LYS A 280 -38.51 -10.83 -0.16
N ASP A 281 -38.65 -10.08 0.91
CA ASP A 281 -39.56 -8.95 1.02
C ASP A 281 -39.17 -7.80 0.10
N GLU A 282 -37.87 -7.65 -0.16
CA GLU A 282 -37.31 -6.60 -1.01
C GLU A 282 -36.94 -7.12 -2.41
N ALA A 283 -37.08 -8.44 -2.65
CA ALA A 283 -36.62 -9.12 -3.88
C ALA A 283 -35.18 -8.74 -4.27
N THR A 284 -34.29 -8.61 -3.26
CA THR A 284 -32.96 -8.04 -3.43
C THR A 284 -31.91 -8.99 -2.81
N TYR A 285 -30.80 -9.14 -3.53
CA TYR A 285 -29.59 -9.82 -3.03
C TYR A 285 -28.67 -8.78 -2.40
N TYR A 286 -28.27 -9.06 -1.16
CA TYR A 286 -27.30 -8.26 -0.43
C TYR A 286 -25.96 -8.99 -0.39
N VAL A 287 -24.90 -8.28 -0.69
CA VAL A 287 -23.53 -8.74 -0.55
C VAL A 287 -22.91 -7.89 0.56
N TYR A 288 -22.46 -8.52 1.62
CA TYR A 288 -21.78 -7.85 2.72
C TYR A 288 -20.32 -8.23 2.75
N LEU A 289 -19.46 -7.27 3.00
CA LEU A 289 -18.07 -7.49 3.29
C LEU A 289 -17.74 -6.91 4.65
N ASP A 290 -17.36 -7.77 5.56
CA ASP A 290 -16.96 -7.40 6.92
C ASP A 290 -15.45 -7.67 7.08
N MET A 291 -14.76 -6.73 7.75
CA MET A 291 -13.37 -6.88 8.14
C MET A 291 -13.09 -6.06 9.39
N ALA A 292 -12.14 -6.50 10.21
CA ALA A 292 -11.68 -5.75 11.37
C ALA A 292 -10.17 -5.81 11.45
N TYR A 293 -9.52 -4.67 11.26
CA TYR A 293 -8.06 -4.56 11.21
C TYR A 293 -7.58 -3.24 11.82
N HIS A 294 -6.28 -3.21 12.13
CA HIS A 294 -5.55 -2.01 12.49
C HIS A 294 -4.14 -2.09 11.94
N ALA A 295 -3.69 -1.02 11.31
CA ALA A 295 -2.32 -0.89 10.81
C ALA A 295 -1.59 0.15 11.65
N ASP A 296 -0.35 -0.14 12.04
CA ASP A 296 0.49 0.77 12.82
C ASP A 296 1.97 0.50 12.56
N THR A 297 2.80 1.45 12.93
CA THR A 297 4.25 1.32 12.88
C THR A 297 4.76 0.55 14.09
N LEU A 298 5.72 -0.35 13.86
CA LEU A 298 6.35 -1.14 14.91
C LEU A 298 7.68 -0.50 15.36
N GLN A 299 8.57 -0.29 14.40
CA GLN A 299 9.91 0.25 14.66
C GLN A 299 10.12 1.49 13.79
N GLU A 300 9.89 2.67 14.35
CA GLU A 300 10.07 3.94 13.65
C GLU A 300 11.53 4.14 13.16
N GLY A 301 12.51 3.69 13.94
CA GLY A 301 13.92 3.72 13.57
C GLY A 301 14.30 2.80 12.40
N ALA A 302 13.38 1.97 11.89
CA ALA A 302 13.55 1.14 10.70
C ALA A 302 12.85 1.73 9.47
N ILE A 303 12.40 2.99 9.54
CA ILE A 303 11.68 3.72 8.50
C ILE A 303 12.49 4.97 8.14
N VAL A 304 12.65 5.23 6.87
CA VAL A 304 13.15 6.51 6.32
C VAL A 304 12.07 7.05 5.41
N THR A 305 11.66 8.29 5.67
CA THR A 305 10.74 9.01 4.79
C THR A 305 11.52 9.87 3.81
N ILE A 306 11.17 9.83 2.54
CA ILE A 306 11.79 10.63 1.48
C ILE A 306 10.68 11.45 0.83
N LYS A 307 10.74 12.78 0.98
CA LYS A 307 9.75 13.69 0.45
C LYS A 307 10.32 14.40 -0.78
N VAL A 308 9.62 14.29 -1.90
CA VAL A 308 10.09 14.76 -3.21
C VAL A 308 8.98 15.46 -3.97
N SER A 309 9.36 16.34 -4.88
CA SER A 309 8.42 16.96 -5.82
C SER A 309 8.07 16.00 -6.96
N ASP A 310 6.94 16.25 -7.60
CA ASP A 310 6.45 15.44 -8.73
C ASP A 310 7.16 15.82 -10.04
N ALA A 311 7.76 16.96 -10.15
CA ALA A 311 8.61 17.39 -11.27
C ALA A 311 9.24 18.77 -10.99
#